data_09ab23ece88ed84d99e6a68a1d8b41e6
#
_entry.id   09ab23ece88ed84d99e6a68a1d8b41e6
#
_cell.length_a   1.000
_cell.length_b   1.000
_cell.length_c   1.000
_cell.angle_alpha   90.00
_cell.angle_beta   90.00
_cell.angle_gamma   90.00
#
_symmetry.space_group_name_H-M   'P 1'
#
loop_
_entity.id
_entity.type
_entity.pdbx_description
1 polymer ?
#
loop_
_entity_poly.entity_id
_entity_poly.type
_entity_poly.pdbx_seq_one_letter_code
_entity_poly.pdbx_strand_id
1 'polypeptide(L)'
;MKKHPVRIIALAVSFIALALTTAAVRTSRSDTAAKKPIITVYKDPSCGCCKGWIEHLIKHGYRVDVKDTPEMTEIKHTLGVPSGLTACHTGIVNGYLIEGHVPAADIDRLLAQKPKIAGLAVPGMPMGSPGMEGGTPQRYQVLTFDKSGKTTVFASH
;
A
#
# COMPACT_ATOMS: atom_id res chain seq x y z
N MET A 1 71.18 25.55 64.21
CA MET A 1 69.96 25.88 63.49
C MET A 1 70.23 25.54 62.00
N LYS A 2 69.84 24.34 61.58
CA LYS A 2 70.00 23.86 60.18
C LYS A 2 68.65 23.81 59.46
N LYS A 3 68.47 24.65 58.48
CA LYS A 3 67.25 24.69 57.62
C LYS A 3 67.39 23.62 56.55
N HIS A 4 66.45 22.69 56.52
CA HIS A 4 66.33 21.71 55.44
C HIS A 4 65.42 22.26 54.35
N PRO A 5 65.79 22.26 53.06
CA PRO A 5 64.89 22.61 51.97
C PRO A 5 64.04 21.40 51.62
N VAL A 6 62.72 21.62 51.64
CA VAL A 6 61.70 20.66 51.14
C VAL A 6 61.78 20.63 49.64
N ARG A 7 62.11 19.45 49.09
CA ARG A 7 62.06 19.16 47.64
C ARG A 7 60.59 18.88 47.27
N ILE A 8 59.99 19.78 46.55
CA ILE A 8 58.66 19.58 45.92
C ILE A 8 58.88 18.70 44.69
N ILE A 9 58.44 17.47 44.75
CA ILE A 9 58.39 16.57 43.60
C ILE A 9 57.12 16.90 42.84
N ALA A 10 57.23 17.54 41.68
CA ALA A 10 56.10 17.77 40.76
C ALA A 10 55.80 16.46 40.05
N LEU A 11 54.70 15.82 40.40
CA LEU A 11 54.12 14.69 39.67
C LEU A 11 53.39 15.24 38.44
N ALA A 12 54.03 15.08 37.30
CA ALA A 12 53.40 15.32 35.98
C ALA A 12 52.40 14.20 35.71
N VAL A 13 51.10 14.48 35.91
CA VAL A 13 50.03 13.58 35.54
C VAL A 13 49.77 13.78 34.02
N SER A 14 50.26 12.82 33.25
CA SER A 14 49.95 12.76 31.81
C SER A 14 48.50 12.33 31.62
N PHE A 15 47.62 13.26 31.25
CA PHE A 15 46.29 12.95 30.77
C PHE A 15 46.41 12.38 29.35
N ILE A 16 46.34 11.08 29.23
CA ILE A 16 46.13 10.40 27.95
C ILE A 16 44.64 10.57 27.66
N ALA A 17 44.29 11.54 26.80
CA ALA A 17 42.97 11.69 26.24
C ALA A 17 42.69 10.55 25.27
N LEU A 18 42.02 9.50 25.73
CA LEU A 18 41.52 8.42 24.89
C LEU A 18 40.33 8.97 24.07
N ALA A 19 40.59 9.44 22.86
CA ALA A 19 39.57 9.84 21.90
C ALA A 19 38.82 8.58 21.46
N LEU A 20 37.67 8.32 22.10
CA LEU A 20 36.67 7.33 21.65
C LEU A 20 36.02 7.87 20.38
N THR A 21 36.56 7.52 19.23
CA THR A 21 35.90 7.72 17.94
C THR A 21 34.71 6.76 17.87
N THR A 22 33.54 7.22 18.24
CA THR A 22 32.27 6.52 17.98
C THR A 22 32.03 6.53 16.48
N ALA A 23 32.48 5.47 15.80
CA ALA A 23 32.08 5.20 14.42
C ALA A 23 30.57 4.97 14.42
N ALA A 24 29.80 6.01 14.04
CA ALA A 24 28.38 5.88 13.78
C ALA A 24 28.21 4.91 12.59
N VAL A 25 27.92 3.66 12.89
CA VAL A 25 27.48 2.69 11.89
C VAL A 25 26.16 3.21 11.32
N ARG A 26 26.25 3.96 10.22
CA ARG A 26 25.10 4.26 9.37
C ARG A 26 24.67 2.93 8.78
N THR A 27 23.71 2.27 9.45
CA THR A 27 22.93 1.20 8.84
C THR A 27 22.23 1.83 7.63
N SER A 28 22.82 1.67 6.46
CA SER A 28 22.13 1.90 5.20
C SER A 28 20.93 0.97 5.21
N ARG A 29 19.76 1.49 5.57
CA ARG A 29 18.50 0.84 5.21
C ARG A 29 18.52 0.78 3.69
N SER A 30 18.90 -0.37 3.17
CA SER A 30 18.58 -0.71 1.80
C SER A 30 17.07 -0.69 1.71
N ASP A 31 16.51 0.42 1.20
CA ASP A 31 15.14 0.49 0.73
C ASP A 31 15.02 -0.44 -0.49
N THR A 32 15.06 -1.74 -0.21
CA THR A 32 14.49 -2.72 -1.13
C THR A 32 13.00 -2.50 -0.97
N ALA A 33 12.46 -1.52 -1.70
CA ALA A 33 11.01 -1.33 -1.80
C ALA A 33 10.45 -2.69 -2.20
N ALA A 34 9.77 -3.35 -1.26
CA ALA A 34 9.25 -4.69 -1.48
C ALA A 34 8.37 -4.64 -2.74
N LYS A 35 8.76 -5.42 -3.76
CA LYS A 35 8.08 -5.42 -5.05
C LYS A 35 6.60 -5.70 -4.81
N LYS A 36 5.72 -4.78 -5.23
CA LYS A 36 4.27 -4.93 -5.06
C LYS A 36 3.79 -6.24 -5.71
N PRO A 37 2.78 -6.90 -5.14
CA PRO A 37 2.23 -8.13 -5.72
C PRO A 37 1.61 -7.86 -7.09
N ILE A 38 1.40 -8.93 -7.86
CA ILE A 38 0.65 -8.86 -9.12
C ILE A 38 -0.83 -8.77 -8.77
N ILE A 39 -1.56 -7.91 -9.49
CA ILE A 39 -3.03 -7.87 -9.47
C ILE A 39 -3.52 -8.53 -10.76
N THR A 40 -4.27 -9.62 -10.66
CA THR A 40 -4.99 -10.20 -11.79
C THR A 40 -6.31 -9.47 -11.95
N VAL A 41 -6.61 -8.93 -13.14
CA VAL A 41 -7.81 -8.13 -13.40
C VAL A 41 -8.65 -8.76 -14.49
N TYR A 42 -9.87 -9.17 -14.14
CA TYR A 42 -10.90 -9.60 -15.06
C TYR A 42 -11.74 -8.42 -15.50
N LYS A 43 -11.89 -8.20 -16.79
CA LYS A 43 -12.66 -7.10 -17.37
C LYS A 43 -13.25 -7.44 -18.72
N ASP A 44 -14.32 -6.73 -19.12
CA ASP A 44 -14.81 -6.77 -20.48
C ASP A 44 -13.79 -6.14 -21.45
N PRO A 45 -13.52 -6.77 -22.62
CA PRO A 45 -12.56 -6.24 -23.61
C PRO A 45 -12.83 -4.79 -24.02
N SER A 46 -14.12 -4.39 -24.08
CA SER A 46 -14.56 -3.06 -24.52
C SER A 46 -14.53 -2.02 -23.40
N CYS A 47 -14.27 -2.39 -22.14
CA CYS A 47 -14.33 -1.50 -20.98
C CYS A 47 -13.21 -0.45 -21.01
N GLY A 48 -13.52 0.79 -21.39
CA GLY A 48 -12.55 1.89 -21.45
C GLY A 48 -12.10 2.39 -20.08
N CYS A 49 -13.02 2.58 -19.13
CA CYS A 49 -12.70 3.04 -17.77
C CYS A 49 -11.85 2.00 -16.99
N CYS A 50 -12.01 0.71 -17.28
CA CYS A 50 -11.18 -0.33 -16.71
C CYS A 50 -9.70 -0.17 -17.11
N LYS A 51 -9.43 0.27 -18.35
CA LYS A 51 -8.06 0.58 -18.81
C LYS A 51 -7.45 1.72 -17.98
N GLY A 52 -8.21 2.80 -17.75
CA GLY A 52 -7.77 3.91 -16.92
C GLY A 52 -7.42 3.48 -15.48
N TRP A 53 -8.24 2.60 -14.88
CA TRP A 53 -7.92 2.05 -13.55
C TRP A 53 -6.66 1.18 -13.57
N ILE A 54 -6.46 0.35 -14.59
CA ILE A 54 -5.24 -0.46 -14.76
C ILE A 54 -4.01 0.45 -14.87
N GLU A 55 -4.08 1.52 -15.67
CA GLU A 55 -3.01 2.51 -15.81
C GLU A 55 -2.70 3.20 -14.46
N HIS A 56 -3.74 3.53 -13.68
CA HIS A 56 -3.59 4.04 -12.32
C HIS A 56 -2.80 3.06 -11.43
N LEU A 57 -3.11 1.77 -11.45
CA LEU A 57 -2.38 0.76 -10.69
C LEU A 57 -0.91 0.66 -11.12
N ILE A 58 -0.65 0.64 -12.43
CA ILE A 58 0.72 0.56 -12.98
C ILE A 58 1.52 1.79 -12.56
N LYS A 59 0.94 3.00 -12.65
CA LYS A 59 1.56 4.25 -12.20
C LYS A 59 1.93 4.21 -10.71
N HIS A 60 1.18 3.47 -9.90
CA HIS A 60 1.46 3.26 -8.46
C HIS A 60 2.35 2.04 -8.19
N GLY A 61 3.00 1.48 -9.22
CA GLY A 61 4.02 0.45 -9.08
C GLY A 61 3.49 -0.99 -8.99
N TYR A 62 2.21 -1.22 -9.25
CA TYR A 62 1.67 -2.57 -9.39
C TYR A 62 2.01 -3.17 -10.75
N ARG A 63 2.22 -4.47 -10.79
CA ARG A 63 2.15 -5.26 -12.03
C ARG A 63 0.74 -5.78 -12.17
N VAL A 64 0.18 -5.69 -13.37
CA VAL A 64 -1.20 -6.09 -13.64
C VAL A 64 -1.20 -7.20 -14.69
N ASP A 65 -1.90 -8.30 -14.40
CA ASP A 65 -2.18 -9.40 -15.32
C ASP A 65 -3.65 -9.29 -15.75
N VAL A 66 -3.87 -8.85 -17.00
CA VAL A 66 -5.23 -8.59 -17.51
C VAL A 66 -5.81 -9.83 -18.15
N LYS A 67 -7.04 -10.17 -17.78
CA LYS A 67 -7.86 -11.25 -18.35
C LYS A 67 -9.12 -10.65 -18.95
N ASP A 68 -9.09 -10.42 -20.25
CA ASP A 68 -10.26 -9.96 -20.99
C ASP A 68 -11.26 -11.12 -21.13
N THR A 69 -12.51 -10.86 -20.75
CA THR A 69 -13.60 -11.83 -20.86
C THR A 69 -14.95 -11.13 -20.95
N PRO A 70 -15.86 -11.60 -21.83
CA PRO A 70 -17.24 -11.10 -21.84
C PRO A 70 -18.11 -11.69 -20.71
N GLU A 71 -17.65 -12.76 -20.04
CA GLU A 71 -18.41 -13.48 -19.01
C GLU A 71 -18.25 -12.87 -17.60
N MET A 72 -18.22 -11.54 -17.51
CA MET A 72 -17.97 -10.83 -16.23
C MET A 72 -18.98 -11.20 -15.13
N THR A 73 -20.24 -11.47 -15.48
CA THR A 73 -21.27 -11.86 -14.52
C THR A 73 -20.94 -13.20 -13.86
N GLU A 74 -20.53 -14.18 -14.69
CA GLU A 74 -20.15 -15.52 -14.20
C GLU A 74 -18.87 -15.47 -13.35
N ILE A 75 -17.86 -14.69 -13.79
CA ILE A 75 -16.62 -14.49 -13.02
C ILE A 75 -16.93 -13.92 -11.64
N LYS A 76 -17.73 -12.86 -11.56
CA LYS A 76 -18.10 -12.24 -10.27
C LYS A 76 -18.87 -13.19 -9.36
N HIS A 77 -19.80 -13.94 -9.91
CA HIS A 77 -20.54 -14.95 -9.17
C HIS A 77 -19.62 -16.04 -8.61
N THR A 78 -18.74 -16.59 -9.45
CA THR A 78 -17.77 -17.63 -9.07
C THR A 78 -16.79 -17.14 -8.00
N LEU A 79 -16.36 -15.88 -8.08
CA LEU A 79 -15.47 -15.26 -7.09
C LEU A 79 -16.19 -14.86 -5.79
N GLY A 80 -17.53 -14.87 -5.77
CA GLY A 80 -18.31 -14.48 -4.60
C GLY A 80 -18.39 -12.97 -4.37
N VAL A 81 -18.35 -12.17 -5.43
CA VAL A 81 -18.61 -10.72 -5.35
C VAL A 81 -20.10 -10.53 -5.05
N PRO A 82 -20.47 -9.80 -3.96
CA PRO A 82 -21.88 -9.54 -3.66
C PRO A 82 -22.55 -8.74 -4.79
N SER A 83 -23.76 -9.15 -5.21
CA SER A 83 -24.47 -8.54 -6.35
C SER A 83 -24.69 -7.04 -6.20
N GLY A 84 -24.90 -6.54 -4.97
CA GLY A 84 -25.06 -5.10 -4.70
C GLY A 84 -23.78 -4.27 -4.77
N LEU A 85 -22.62 -4.91 -4.94
CA LEU A 85 -21.32 -4.24 -5.01
C LEU A 85 -20.65 -4.31 -6.39
N THR A 86 -21.29 -4.98 -7.36
CA THR A 86 -20.71 -5.21 -8.67
C THR A 86 -20.41 -3.90 -9.40
N ALA A 87 -19.24 -3.85 -10.03
CA ALA A 87 -18.78 -2.78 -10.90
C ALA A 87 -18.31 -3.35 -12.26
N CYS A 88 -17.52 -2.61 -13.03
CA CYS A 88 -17.14 -3.03 -14.38
C CYS A 88 -16.02 -4.07 -14.45
N HIS A 89 -15.21 -4.23 -13.42
CA HIS A 89 -14.10 -5.20 -13.37
C HIS A 89 -13.89 -5.74 -11.96
N THR A 90 -13.16 -6.85 -11.87
CA THR A 90 -12.76 -7.46 -10.60
C THR A 90 -11.27 -7.74 -10.61
N GLY A 91 -10.54 -7.19 -9.66
CA GLY A 91 -9.13 -7.49 -9.40
C GLY A 91 -8.98 -8.57 -8.31
N ILE A 92 -7.88 -9.32 -8.38
CA ILE A 92 -7.48 -10.27 -7.32
C ILE A 92 -6.04 -9.96 -6.93
N VAL A 93 -5.80 -9.74 -5.64
CA VAL A 93 -4.47 -9.50 -5.09
C VAL A 93 -4.32 -10.17 -3.73
N ASN A 94 -3.32 -11.04 -3.57
CA ASN A 94 -3.06 -11.77 -2.33
C ASN A 94 -4.33 -12.42 -1.70
N GLY A 95 -5.27 -12.89 -2.54
CA GLY A 95 -6.52 -13.50 -2.12
C GLY A 95 -7.66 -12.53 -1.80
N TYR A 96 -7.42 -11.22 -1.85
CA TYR A 96 -8.46 -10.21 -1.74
C TYR A 96 -9.07 -9.90 -3.10
N LEU A 97 -10.39 -9.68 -3.12
CA LEU A 97 -11.11 -9.17 -4.27
C LEU A 97 -11.11 -7.65 -4.25
N ILE A 98 -10.88 -7.05 -5.41
CA ILE A 98 -10.93 -5.59 -5.61
C ILE A 98 -11.98 -5.32 -6.68
N GLU A 99 -13.13 -4.83 -6.26
CA GLU A 99 -14.27 -4.62 -7.16
C GLU A 99 -14.39 -3.16 -7.54
N GLY A 100 -14.32 -2.86 -8.84
CA GLY A 100 -14.40 -1.51 -9.36
C GLY A 100 -13.17 -0.63 -9.07
N HIS A 101 -13.38 0.67 -9.07
CA HIS A 101 -12.34 1.70 -9.15
C HIS A 101 -11.69 2.04 -7.80
N VAL A 102 -11.25 1.02 -7.04
CA VAL A 102 -10.59 1.19 -5.73
C VAL A 102 -9.23 1.87 -5.93
N PRO A 103 -8.93 2.98 -5.22
CA PRO A 103 -7.63 3.65 -5.30
C PRO A 103 -6.46 2.75 -4.88
N ALA A 104 -5.32 2.88 -5.56
CA ALA A 104 -4.10 2.12 -5.26
C ALA A 104 -3.64 2.30 -3.80
N ALA A 105 -3.80 3.49 -3.22
CA ALA A 105 -3.47 3.76 -1.82
C ALA A 105 -4.32 2.94 -0.84
N ASP A 106 -5.60 2.70 -1.16
CA ASP A 106 -6.47 1.85 -0.34
C ASP A 106 -6.10 0.37 -0.48
N ILE A 107 -5.68 -0.06 -1.67
CA ILE A 107 -5.13 -1.41 -1.88
C ILE A 107 -3.82 -1.57 -1.08
N ASP A 108 -2.92 -0.58 -1.10
CA ASP A 108 -1.70 -0.60 -0.28
C ASP A 108 -2.03 -0.76 1.20
N ARG A 109 -3.01 0.00 1.70
CA ARG A 109 -3.47 -0.07 3.09
C ARG A 109 -4.09 -1.42 3.43
N LEU A 110 -4.92 -1.98 2.54
CA LEU A 110 -5.48 -3.32 2.67
C LEU A 110 -4.38 -4.37 2.84
N LEU A 111 -3.39 -4.33 1.95
CA LEU A 111 -2.28 -5.29 1.94
C LEU A 111 -1.37 -5.16 3.18
N ALA A 112 -1.23 -3.95 3.71
CA ALA A 112 -0.48 -3.70 4.95
C ALA A 112 -1.24 -4.19 6.19
N GLN A 113 -2.54 -3.91 6.28
CA GLN A 113 -3.37 -4.23 7.45
C GLN A 113 -3.81 -5.70 7.49
N LYS A 114 -3.95 -6.34 6.34
CA LYS A 114 -4.37 -7.75 6.18
C LYS A 114 -5.63 -8.12 6.99
N PRO A 115 -6.72 -7.34 6.90
CA PRO A 115 -7.95 -7.63 7.65
C PRO A 115 -8.60 -8.93 7.18
N LYS A 116 -9.42 -9.54 8.06
CA LYS A 116 -10.18 -10.76 7.73
C LYS A 116 -11.46 -10.41 6.97
N ILE A 117 -11.34 -10.00 5.72
CA ILE A 117 -12.44 -9.65 4.79
C ILE A 117 -12.25 -10.38 3.47
N ALA A 118 -13.26 -10.39 2.61
CA ALA A 118 -13.16 -10.93 1.26
C ALA A 118 -12.54 -9.92 0.29
N GLY A 119 -12.82 -8.62 0.45
CA GLY A 119 -12.29 -7.62 -0.45
C GLY A 119 -12.74 -6.20 -0.18
N LEU A 120 -12.38 -5.31 -1.13
CA LEU A 120 -12.81 -3.93 -1.20
C LEU A 120 -13.66 -3.70 -2.45
N ALA A 121 -14.61 -2.76 -2.37
CA ALA A 121 -15.46 -2.38 -3.49
C ALA A 121 -15.66 -0.87 -3.58
N VAL A 122 -15.71 -0.34 -4.80
CA VAL A 122 -16.25 0.98 -5.14
C VAL A 122 -17.43 0.76 -6.09
N PRO A 123 -18.66 0.66 -5.57
CA PRO A 123 -19.85 0.45 -6.41
C PRO A 123 -20.15 1.66 -7.28
N GLY A 124 -20.73 1.44 -8.47
CA GLY A 124 -21.37 2.49 -9.27
C GLY A 124 -20.42 3.41 -10.04
N MET A 125 -19.13 3.16 -10.12
CA MET A 125 -18.16 3.92 -10.94
C MET A 125 -18.25 5.43 -10.74
N PRO A 126 -18.11 5.98 -9.51
CA PRO A 126 -18.29 7.40 -9.24
C PRO A 126 -17.23 8.24 -9.97
N MET A 127 -17.66 9.40 -10.51
CA MET A 127 -16.77 10.35 -11.15
C MET A 127 -15.71 10.84 -10.14
N GLY A 128 -14.46 10.92 -10.57
CA GLY A 128 -13.32 11.26 -9.74
C GLY A 128 -12.63 10.05 -9.11
N SER A 129 -13.23 8.85 -9.16
CA SER A 129 -12.48 7.62 -8.83
C SER A 129 -11.43 7.31 -9.91
N PRO A 130 -10.36 6.57 -9.61
CA PRO A 130 -9.29 6.28 -10.57
C PRO A 130 -9.80 5.61 -11.85
N GLY A 131 -9.52 6.19 -13.01
CA GLY A 131 -10.04 5.75 -14.32
C GLY A 131 -11.42 6.33 -14.69
N MET A 132 -11.99 7.16 -13.80
CA MET A 132 -13.24 7.90 -14.00
C MET A 132 -13.02 9.41 -13.90
N GLU A 133 -11.87 9.89 -14.33
CA GLU A 133 -11.53 11.30 -14.40
C GLU A 133 -12.25 11.97 -15.60
N GLY A 134 -12.44 13.28 -15.55
CA GLY A 134 -12.97 14.08 -16.67
C GLY A 134 -14.38 14.62 -16.47
N GLY A 135 -15.03 14.36 -15.36
CA GLY A 135 -16.30 14.97 -14.95
C GLY A 135 -16.21 15.72 -13.62
N THR A 136 -17.35 16.22 -13.13
CA THR A 136 -17.40 16.79 -11.77
C THR A 136 -17.19 15.68 -10.74
N PRO A 137 -16.14 15.76 -9.90
CA PRO A 137 -15.88 14.73 -8.90
C PRO A 137 -17.05 14.55 -7.93
N GLN A 138 -17.35 13.32 -7.62
CA GLN A 138 -18.36 12.92 -6.66
C GLN A 138 -17.67 12.37 -5.39
N ARG A 139 -18.27 12.60 -4.23
CA ARG A 139 -17.84 11.89 -3.03
C ARG A 139 -18.21 10.43 -3.15
N TYR A 140 -17.28 9.54 -2.80
CA TYR A 140 -17.54 8.09 -2.81
C TYR A 140 -16.88 7.40 -1.63
N GLN A 141 -17.31 6.18 -1.39
CA GLN A 141 -16.76 5.33 -0.34
C GLN A 141 -16.14 4.08 -0.94
N VAL A 142 -15.02 3.68 -0.37
CA VAL A 142 -14.47 2.34 -0.51
C VAL A 142 -15.07 1.50 0.60
N LEU A 143 -15.74 0.43 0.24
CA LEU A 143 -16.38 -0.48 1.18
C LEU A 143 -15.55 -1.75 1.34
N THR A 144 -15.44 -2.27 2.56
CA THR A 144 -15.06 -3.67 2.75
C THR A 144 -16.26 -4.56 2.48
N PHE A 145 -16.03 -5.81 2.13
CA PHE A 145 -17.05 -6.86 2.18
C PHE A 145 -16.46 -8.18 2.66
N ASP A 146 -17.26 -8.98 3.34
CA ASP A 146 -16.91 -10.33 3.76
C ASP A 146 -17.65 -11.37 2.90
N LYS A 147 -17.39 -12.66 3.16
CA LYS A 147 -18.03 -13.77 2.44
C LYS A 147 -19.56 -13.85 2.63
N SER A 148 -20.12 -13.20 3.65
CA SER A 148 -21.56 -13.11 3.87
C SER A 148 -22.20 -11.93 3.13
N GLY A 149 -21.39 -11.07 2.50
CA GLY A 149 -21.83 -9.83 1.86
C GLY A 149 -21.99 -8.65 2.82
N LYS A 150 -21.61 -8.79 4.11
CA LYS A 150 -21.62 -7.68 5.06
C LYS A 150 -20.56 -6.66 4.69
N THR A 151 -20.94 -5.38 4.69
CA THR A 151 -20.08 -4.25 4.32
C THR A 151 -19.80 -3.30 5.47
N THR A 152 -18.65 -2.65 5.43
CA THR A 152 -18.32 -1.49 6.27
C THR A 152 -17.52 -0.46 5.45
N VAL A 153 -17.54 0.81 5.87
CA VAL A 153 -16.74 1.83 5.19
C VAL A 153 -15.26 1.63 5.52
N PHE A 154 -14.44 1.47 4.48
CA PHE A 154 -12.99 1.39 4.58
C PHE A 154 -12.34 2.77 4.41
N ALA A 155 -12.77 3.54 3.40
CA ALA A 155 -12.31 4.90 3.13
C ALA A 155 -13.44 5.76 2.57
N SER A 156 -13.25 7.09 2.64
CA SER A 156 -14.11 8.09 1.97
C SER A 156 -13.23 9.05 1.19
N HIS A 157 -13.63 9.38 -0.03
CA HIS A 157 -12.93 10.24 -0.96
C HIS A 157 -13.82 11.36 -1.46
#